data_d7dd697f0aa4a56065410c96ea898645
#
_entry.id   d7dd697f0aa4a56065410c96ea898645
#
_cell.length_a   1.000
_cell.length_b   1.000
_cell.length_c   1.000
_cell.angle_alpha   90.00
_cell.angle_beta   90.00
_cell.angle_gamma   90.00
#
_symmetry.space_group_name_H-M   'P 1'
#
loop_
_entity.id
_entity.type
_entity.pdbx_description
1 polymer ?
#
loop_
_entity_poly.entity_id
_entity_poly.type
_entity_poly.pdbx_seq_one_letter_code
_entity_poly.pdbx_strand_id
1 'polypeptide(L)'
;MVSGAPESWDTESLPSGERKARAVRQMFDAIAPHYDLVNRVMTFRLDVRWRRRTVAALALDRGSRVLDLASGTGDLCRELARSGLVPLSFDFSFGMLAADTSGAPRTQADALSLPVRDAAVDGATCGFGLRNFVELPAFFAELARVVRPRGRVALLDLSVPTNPLVRAGNAVYLGRIVPRIGALFSDRAAYRYLPRSVSYLPPAAEMCRMLRSAGFDDVAHRQLSGGLVQLLTATRR
;
A
#
# COMPACT_ATOMS: atom_id res chain seq x y z
N MET A 1 27.88 -15.28 1.42
CA MET A 1 27.38 -15.27 2.81
C MET A 1 27.32 -13.82 3.26
N VAL A 2 26.16 -13.18 3.23
CA VAL A 2 25.92 -11.89 3.88
C VAL A 2 24.76 -12.13 4.84
N SER A 3 25.13 -12.59 6.04
CA SER A 3 24.23 -12.64 7.19
C SER A 3 24.22 -11.24 7.80
N GLY A 4 23.37 -10.36 7.32
CA GLY A 4 22.99 -9.15 8.01
C GLY A 4 21.67 -9.43 8.73
N ALA A 5 21.69 -9.57 10.04
CA ALA A 5 20.48 -9.54 10.83
C ALA A 5 19.67 -8.28 10.49
N PRO A 6 18.32 -8.37 10.34
CA PRO A 6 17.52 -7.18 10.07
C PRO A 6 17.76 -6.15 11.17
N GLU A 7 18.00 -4.89 10.79
CA GLU A 7 18.10 -3.78 11.74
C GLU A 7 16.88 -3.84 12.64
N SER A 8 17.11 -3.90 13.96
CA SER A 8 16.03 -4.05 14.92
C SER A 8 15.15 -2.79 14.89
N TRP A 9 13.86 -2.96 14.65
CA TRP A 9 12.83 -1.92 14.80
C TRP A 9 12.65 -1.45 16.26
N ASP A 10 13.58 -1.84 17.15
CA ASP A 10 13.59 -1.55 18.57
C ASP A 10 14.23 -0.21 18.94
N THR A 11 14.76 0.52 17.97
CA THR A 11 15.31 1.88 18.18
C THR A 11 14.17 2.86 18.48
N GLU A 12 14.40 3.81 19.38
CA GLU A 12 13.43 4.86 19.78
C GLU A 12 12.98 5.72 18.59
N SER A 13 13.79 5.82 17.53
CA SER A 13 13.45 6.55 16.30
C SER A 13 13.16 5.61 15.13
N LEU A 14 12.06 5.90 14.42
CA LEU A 14 11.74 5.21 13.17
C LEU A 14 12.77 5.60 12.08
N PRO A 15 13.25 4.64 11.25
CA PRO A 15 14.20 4.92 10.18
C PRO A 15 13.60 5.87 9.13
N SER A 16 14.44 6.66 8.48
CA SER A 16 14.09 7.59 7.40
C SER A 16 14.99 7.41 6.18
N GLY A 17 14.61 7.98 5.05
CA GLY A 17 15.40 7.96 3.81
C GLY A 17 15.69 6.53 3.35
N GLU A 18 16.87 6.32 2.77
CA GLU A 18 17.30 5.02 2.24
C GLU A 18 17.34 3.89 3.28
N ARG A 19 17.62 4.21 4.54
CA ARG A 19 17.58 3.21 5.62
C ARG A 19 16.18 2.65 5.79
N LYS A 20 15.14 3.52 5.73
CA LYS A 20 13.73 3.11 5.75
C LYS A 20 13.43 2.18 4.57
N ALA A 21 13.81 2.57 3.35
CA ALA A 21 13.55 1.78 2.16
C ALA A 21 14.16 0.37 2.24
N ARG A 22 15.42 0.26 2.66
CA ARG A 22 16.11 -1.03 2.84
C ARG A 22 15.48 -1.89 3.92
N ALA A 23 15.21 -1.32 5.09
CA ALA A 23 14.62 -2.04 6.22
C ALA A 23 13.19 -2.54 5.89
N VAL A 24 12.37 -1.72 5.24
CA VAL A 24 11.03 -2.09 4.77
C VAL A 24 11.13 -3.24 3.76
N ARG A 25 12.01 -3.15 2.76
CA ARG A 25 12.21 -4.20 1.78
C ARG A 25 12.59 -5.53 2.42
N GLN A 26 13.61 -5.54 3.28
CA GLN A 26 14.07 -6.75 3.97
C GLN A 26 12.96 -7.38 4.81
N MET A 27 12.18 -6.55 5.52
CA MET A 27 11.04 -7.00 6.31
C MET A 27 10.00 -7.70 5.42
N PHE A 28 9.61 -7.09 4.29
CA PHE A 28 8.63 -7.68 3.40
C PHE A 28 9.14 -8.94 2.70
N ASP A 29 10.43 -8.99 2.32
CA ASP A 29 11.05 -10.21 1.79
C ASP A 29 10.96 -11.38 2.80
N ALA A 30 11.15 -11.10 4.10
CA ALA A 30 11.11 -12.12 5.14
C ALA A 30 9.69 -12.64 5.45
N ILE A 31 8.67 -11.78 5.41
CA ILE A 31 7.29 -12.17 5.77
C ILE A 31 6.44 -12.66 4.60
N ALA A 32 6.93 -12.52 3.35
CA ALA A 32 6.19 -12.82 2.14
C ALA A 32 5.48 -14.19 2.15
N PRO A 33 6.10 -15.30 2.61
CA PRO A 33 5.45 -16.62 2.57
C PRO A 33 4.16 -16.74 3.38
N HIS A 34 4.00 -15.94 4.45
CA HIS A 34 2.85 -16.02 5.35
C HIS A 34 1.98 -14.76 5.32
N TYR A 35 2.34 -13.79 4.48
CA TYR A 35 1.77 -12.45 4.46
C TYR A 35 0.24 -12.45 4.29
N ASP A 36 -0.27 -13.16 3.30
CA ASP A 36 -1.71 -13.20 3.01
C ASP A 36 -2.51 -13.82 4.15
N LEU A 37 -2.05 -14.95 4.68
CA LEU A 37 -2.72 -15.64 5.77
C LEU A 37 -2.84 -14.73 7.00
N VAL A 38 -1.74 -14.12 7.39
CA VAL A 38 -1.70 -13.25 8.57
C VAL A 38 -2.57 -12.02 8.39
N ASN A 39 -2.53 -11.38 7.21
CA ASN A 39 -3.40 -10.24 6.91
C ASN A 39 -4.89 -10.62 6.96
N ARG A 40 -5.28 -11.77 6.39
CA ARG A 40 -6.67 -12.28 6.45
C ARG A 40 -7.14 -12.49 7.88
N VAL A 41 -6.29 -13.07 8.73
CA VAL A 41 -6.59 -13.29 10.16
C VAL A 41 -6.69 -11.96 10.89
N MET A 42 -5.69 -11.07 10.74
CA MET A 42 -5.65 -9.77 11.42
C MET A 42 -6.77 -8.83 10.99
N THR A 43 -7.24 -8.90 9.76
CA THR A 43 -8.30 -8.01 9.28
C THR A 43 -9.69 -8.62 9.37
N PHE A 44 -9.82 -9.86 9.84
CA PHE A 44 -11.09 -10.63 9.77
C PHE A 44 -11.68 -10.63 8.36
N ARG A 45 -10.80 -10.71 7.33
CA ARG A 45 -11.13 -10.63 5.89
C ARG A 45 -11.75 -9.31 5.43
N LEU A 46 -11.73 -8.26 6.24
CA LEU A 46 -12.16 -6.91 5.82
C LEU A 46 -11.27 -6.35 4.72
N ASP A 47 -10.00 -6.76 4.67
CA ASP A 47 -9.04 -6.41 3.62
C ASP A 47 -9.57 -6.72 2.21
N VAL A 48 -10.26 -7.83 2.02
CA VAL A 48 -10.91 -8.19 0.75
C VAL A 48 -11.97 -7.16 0.35
N ARG A 49 -12.80 -6.75 1.32
CA ARG A 49 -13.84 -5.75 1.08
C ARG A 49 -13.25 -4.37 0.76
N TRP A 50 -12.15 -4.00 1.42
CA TRP A 50 -11.47 -2.75 1.16
C TRP A 50 -10.86 -2.72 -0.25
N ARG A 51 -10.19 -3.80 -0.67
CA ARG A 51 -9.63 -3.93 -2.02
C ARG A 51 -10.70 -3.87 -3.12
N ARG A 52 -11.84 -4.54 -2.93
CA ARG A 52 -12.97 -4.42 -3.85
C ARG A 52 -13.47 -2.99 -4.00
N ARG A 53 -13.58 -2.25 -2.88
CA ARG A 53 -13.96 -0.84 -2.91
C ARG A 53 -12.91 0.02 -3.60
N THR A 54 -11.63 -0.28 -3.41
CA THR A 54 -10.53 0.43 -4.08
C THR A 54 -10.61 0.26 -5.59
N VAL A 55 -10.78 -0.96 -6.07
CA VAL A 55 -10.90 -1.24 -7.51
C VAL A 55 -12.16 -0.61 -8.09
N ALA A 56 -13.30 -0.74 -7.41
CA ALA A 56 -14.55 -0.10 -7.86
C ALA A 56 -14.45 1.43 -7.94
N ALA A 57 -13.65 2.05 -7.07
CA ALA A 57 -13.46 3.51 -7.06
C ALA A 57 -12.61 4.04 -8.21
N LEU A 58 -11.89 3.19 -8.94
CA LEU A 58 -11.21 3.59 -10.17
C LEU A 58 -12.23 4.01 -11.24
N ALA A 59 -13.38 3.36 -11.30
CA ALA A 59 -14.42 3.64 -12.30
C ALA A 59 -13.87 3.66 -13.74
N LEU A 60 -13.02 2.68 -14.07
CA LEU A 60 -12.42 2.47 -15.38
C LEU A 60 -13.17 1.41 -16.18
N ASP A 61 -13.15 1.53 -17.49
CA ASP A 61 -13.74 0.57 -18.42
C ASP A 61 -12.96 -0.76 -18.41
N ARG A 62 -13.68 -1.86 -18.73
CA ARG A 62 -13.07 -3.18 -18.88
C ARG A 62 -11.96 -3.13 -19.94
N GLY A 63 -10.87 -3.85 -19.69
CA GLY A 63 -9.68 -3.84 -20.54
C GLY A 63 -8.69 -2.72 -20.25
N SER A 64 -9.03 -1.75 -19.37
CA SER A 64 -8.09 -0.71 -18.95
C SER A 64 -6.88 -1.30 -18.24
N ARG A 65 -5.69 -0.79 -18.56
CA ARG A 65 -4.42 -1.20 -17.93
C ARG A 65 -4.20 -0.43 -16.63
N VAL A 66 -3.99 -1.16 -15.55
CA VAL A 66 -3.83 -0.58 -14.20
C VAL A 66 -2.53 -1.07 -13.57
N LEU A 67 -1.66 -0.13 -13.18
CA LEU A 67 -0.50 -0.44 -12.34
C LEU A 67 -0.97 -0.71 -10.91
N ASP A 68 -0.55 -1.81 -10.32
CA ASP A 68 -0.65 -2.03 -8.88
C ASP A 68 0.74 -1.85 -8.27
N LEU A 69 0.92 -0.77 -7.51
CA LEU A 69 2.19 -0.36 -6.92
C LEU A 69 2.27 -0.79 -5.46
N ALA A 70 3.42 -1.30 -5.05
CA ALA A 70 3.57 -2.07 -3.82
C ALA A 70 2.53 -3.22 -3.79
N SER A 71 2.47 -3.96 -4.89
CA SER A 71 1.46 -4.99 -5.17
C SER A 71 1.53 -6.17 -4.20
N GLY A 72 2.69 -6.40 -3.57
CA GLY A 72 2.91 -7.50 -2.66
C GLY A 72 2.67 -8.84 -3.33
N THR A 73 1.83 -9.66 -2.74
CA THR A 73 1.42 -11.00 -3.21
C THR A 73 0.31 -10.97 -4.27
N GLY A 74 -0.03 -9.79 -4.82
CA GLY A 74 -0.95 -9.60 -5.93
C GLY A 74 -2.44 -9.60 -5.58
N ASP A 75 -2.81 -9.32 -4.33
CA ASP A 75 -4.21 -9.30 -3.89
C ASP A 75 -5.07 -8.28 -4.66
N LEU A 76 -4.56 -7.05 -4.89
CA LEU A 76 -5.24 -6.04 -5.71
C LEU A 76 -5.23 -6.42 -7.18
N CYS A 77 -4.13 -6.98 -7.70
CA CYS A 77 -4.05 -7.50 -9.07
C CYS A 77 -5.14 -8.54 -9.33
N ARG A 78 -5.36 -9.49 -8.40
CA ARG A 78 -6.46 -10.46 -8.51
C ARG A 78 -7.84 -9.79 -8.56
N GLU A 79 -8.06 -8.75 -7.77
CA GLU A 79 -9.35 -8.05 -7.76
C GLU A 79 -9.54 -7.17 -9.01
N LEU A 80 -8.47 -6.54 -9.53
CA LEU A 80 -8.47 -5.83 -10.81
C LEU A 80 -8.86 -6.78 -11.95
N ALA A 81 -8.22 -7.95 -12.04
CA ALA A 81 -8.52 -8.95 -13.05
C ALA A 81 -9.98 -9.46 -12.98
N ARG A 82 -10.51 -9.72 -11.76
CA ARG A 82 -11.92 -10.08 -11.55
C ARG A 82 -12.88 -9.01 -12.04
N SER A 83 -12.49 -7.76 -11.95
CA SER A 83 -13.26 -6.60 -12.43
C SER A 83 -13.14 -6.38 -13.95
N GLY A 84 -12.36 -7.21 -14.64
CA GLY A 84 -12.13 -7.13 -16.08
C GLY A 84 -11.10 -6.10 -16.49
N LEU A 85 -10.30 -5.60 -15.57
CA LEU A 85 -9.15 -4.72 -15.82
C LEU A 85 -7.90 -5.57 -16.08
N VAL A 86 -6.87 -4.95 -16.66
CA VAL A 86 -5.58 -5.59 -16.97
C VAL A 86 -4.54 -5.12 -15.95
N PRO A 87 -4.27 -5.90 -14.89
CA PRO A 87 -3.31 -5.52 -13.88
C PRO A 87 -1.87 -5.69 -14.34
N LEU A 88 -1.00 -4.81 -13.86
CA LEU A 88 0.45 -4.88 -13.97
C LEU A 88 1.03 -4.74 -12.55
N SER A 89 1.70 -5.78 -12.08
CA SER A 89 2.17 -5.91 -10.69
C SER A 89 3.58 -5.34 -10.52
N PHE A 90 3.74 -4.34 -9.66
CA PHE A 90 5.02 -3.70 -9.37
C PHE A 90 5.27 -3.67 -7.87
N ASP A 91 6.41 -4.20 -7.44
CA ASP A 91 6.84 -4.16 -6.04
C ASP A 91 8.36 -3.97 -5.93
N PHE A 92 8.79 -3.37 -4.84
CA PHE A 92 10.20 -3.20 -4.52
C PHE A 92 10.82 -4.47 -3.91
N SER A 93 10.00 -5.32 -3.26
CA SER A 93 10.39 -6.59 -2.67
C SER A 93 10.31 -7.72 -3.69
N PHE A 94 11.46 -8.36 -3.96
CA PHE A 94 11.49 -9.55 -4.80
C PHE A 94 10.74 -10.73 -4.15
N GLY A 95 10.85 -10.88 -2.81
CA GLY A 95 10.16 -11.93 -2.08
C GLY A 95 8.64 -11.84 -2.22
N MET A 96 8.08 -10.63 -2.18
CA MET A 96 6.65 -10.39 -2.41
C MET A 96 6.24 -10.78 -3.83
N LEU A 97 6.98 -10.35 -4.86
CA LEU A 97 6.70 -10.72 -6.25
C LEU A 97 6.86 -12.21 -6.52
N ALA A 98 7.80 -12.88 -5.85
CA ALA A 98 7.95 -14.33 -5.94
C ALA A 98 6.76 -15.08 -5.33
N ALA A 99 6.13 -14.53 -4.31
CA ALA A 99 4.91 -15.05 -3.67
C ALA A 99 3.62 -14.60 -4.37
N ASP A 100 3.69 -13.72 -5.37
CA ASP A 100 2.50 -13.25 -6.12
C ASP A 100 1.88 -14.37 -6.94
N THR A 101 0.63 -14.66 -6.68
CA THR A 101 -0.19 -15.69 -7.36
C THR A 101 -1.28 -15.08 -8.24
N SER A 102 -1.21 -13.79 -8.57
CA SER A 102 -2.25 -13.09 -9.34
C SER A 102 -2.31 -13.49 -10.82
N GLY A 103 -1.19 -13.97 -11.37
CA GLY A 103 -1.03 -14.20 -12.80
C GLY A 103 -0.75 -12.93 -13.61
N ALA A 104 -0.69 -11.75 -12.98
CA ALA A 104 -0.31 -10.51 -13.63
C ALA A 104 1.18 -10.48 -14.01
N PRO A 105 1.57 -9.79 -15.09
CA PRO A 105 2.97 -9.48 -15.35
C PRO A 105 3.59 -8.74 -14.15
N ARG A 106 4.76 -9.21 -13.69
CA ARG A 106 5.43 -8.74 -12.47
C ARG A 106 6.74 -8.04 -12.80
N THR A 107 6.97 -6.90 -12.17
CA THR A 107 8.19 -6.11 -12.33
C THR A 107 8.71 -5.67 -10.96
N GLN A 108 9.96 -5.98 -10.66
CA GLN A 108 10.62 -5.40 -9.48
C GLN A 108 11.06 -3.97 -9.81
N ALA A 109 10.50 -2.99 -9.09
CA ALA A 109 10.79 -1.57 -9.31
C ALA A 109 10.56 -0.73 -8.06
N ASP A 110 11.25 0.40 -8.00
CA ASP A 110 10.95 1.46 -7.06
C ASP A 110 9.76 2.27 -7.59
N ALA A 111 8.72 2.42 -6.76
CA ALA A 111 7.54 3.21 -7.11
C ALA A 111 7.82 4.72 -7.24
N LEU A 112 9.00 5.18 -6.82
CA LEU A 112 9.47 6.55 -7.00
C LEU A 112 10.18 6.78 -8.35
N SER A 113 10.48 5.69 -9.10
CA SER A 113 11.15 5.74 -10.40
C SER A 113 10.79 4.49 -11.21
N LEU A 114 9.62 4.51 -11.85
CA LEU A 114 9.05 3.37 -12.55
C LEU A 114 9.64 3.20 -13.95
N PRO A 115 9.99 1.97 -14.38
CA PRO A 115 10.42 1.68 -15.73
C PRO A 115 9.20 1.64 -16.70
N VAL A 116 8.38 2.68 -16.65
CA VAL A 116 7.14 2.84 -17.41
C VAL A 116 7.18 4.18 -18.14
N ARG A 117 6.78 4.20 -19.40
CA ARG A 117 6.72 5.44 -20.19
C ARG A 117 5.62 6.37 -19.64
N ASP A 118 5.76 7.66 -19.96
CA ASP A 118 4.76 8.67 -19.64
C ASP A 118 3.41 8.29 -20.25
N ALA A 119 2.35 8.56 -19.51
CA ALA A 119 0.96 8.36 -19.93
C ALA A 119 0.65 6.95 -20.49
N ALA A 120 1.33 5.91 -20.01
CA ALA A 120 1.26 4.56 -20.58
C ALA A 120 0.11 3.71 -20.03
N VAL A 121 -0.53 4.11 -18.93
CA VAL A 121 -1.58 3.33 -18.27
C VAL A 121 -2.84 4.15 -17.98
N ASP A 122 -3.96 3.44 -17.89
CA ASP A 122 -5.28 4.05 -17.68
C ASP A 122 -5.52 4.40 -16.21
N GLY A 123 -4.83 3.71 -15.31
CA GLY A 123 -4.92 3.98 -13.88
C GLY A 123 -3.84 3.32 -13.05
N ALA A 124 -3.86 3.65 -11.75
CA ALA A 124 -2.97 3.02 -10.79
C ALA A 124 -3.66 2.78 -9.44
N THR A 125 -3.25 1.70 -8.78
CA THR A 125 -3.62 1.36 -7.40
C THR A 125 -2.37 1.25 -6.53
N CYS A 126 -2.55 1.49 -5.24
CA CYS A 126 -1.58 1.13 -4.20
C CYS A 126 -2.36 0.70 -2.96
N GLY A 127 -2.13 -0.50 -2.47
CA GLY A 127 -2.78 -1.02 -1.27
C GLY A 127 -1.83 -1.22 -0.12
N PHE A 128 -1.98 -0.44 0.95
CA PHE A 128 -1.16 -0.53 2.17
C PHE A 128 0.34 -0.23 1.97
N GLY A 129 0.68 0.52 0.90
CA GLY A 129 2.04 0.88 0.53
C GLY A 129 2.44 2.31 0.89
N LEU A 130 1.50 3.27 0.96
CA LEU A 130 1.80 4.70 1.07
C LEU A 130 2.71 5.04 2.27
N ARG A 131 2.44 4.45 3.43
CA ARG A 131 3.22 4.66 4.65
C ARG A 131 4.68 4.17 4.56
N ASN A 132 4.96 3.30 3.59
CA ASN A 132 6.27 2.69 3.40
C ASN A 132 7.16 3.52 2.46
N PHE A 133 6.58 4.38 1.62
CA PHE A 133 7.37 5.25 0.74
C PHE A 133 8.16 6.28 1.54
N VAL A 134 9.35 6.60 1.03
CA VAL A 134 10.24 7.59 1.65
C VAL A 134 9.72 9.00 1.38
N GLU A 135 9.29 9.26 0.14
CA GLU A 135 8.92 10.58 -0.37
C GLU A 135 7.56 10.52 -1.09
N LEU A 136 6.46 10.83 -0.39
CA LEU A 136 5.12 10.83 -0.98
C LEU A 136 4.96 11.85 -2.14
N PRO A 137 5.53 13.07 -2.08
CA PRO A 137 5.45 13.99 -3.23
C PRO A 137 6.08 13.41 -4.49
N ALA A 138 7.24 12.75 -4.38
CA ALA A 138 7.91 12.09 -5.51
C ALA A 138 7.06 10.93 -6.05
N PHE A 139 6.46 10.12 -5.17
CA PHE A 139 5.53 9.06 -5.56
C PHE A 139 4.32 9.60 -6.33
N PHE A 140 3.70 10.69 -5.86
CA PHE A 140 2.56 11.28 -6.56
C PHE A 140 2.94 11.92 -7.89
N ALA A 141 4.14 12.50 -8.00
CA ALA A 141 4.66 13.01 -9.27
C ALA A 141 4.89 11.86 -10.27
N GLU A 142 5.43 10.74 -9.82
CA GLU A 142 5.65 9.56 -10.65
C GLU A 142 4.33 8.92 -11.10
N LEU A 143 3.32 8.85 -10.23
CA LEU A 143 1.96 8.46 -10.61
C LEU A 143 1.40 9.38 -11.72
N ALA A 144 1.57 10.70 -11.56
CA ALA A 144 1.11 11.68 -12.55
C ALA A 144 1.85 11.56 -13.89
N ARG A 145 3.10 11.11 -13.89
CA ARG A 145 3.88 10.86 -15.12
C ARG A 145 3.35 9.64 -15.87
N VAL A 146 3.13 8.52 -15.18
CA VAL A 146 2.81 7.25 -15.85
C VAL A 146 1.33 7.09 -16.20
N VAL A 147 0.43 7.70 -15.42
CA VAL A 147 -1.02 7.68 -15.68
C VAL A 147 -1.38 8.70 -16.74
N ARG A 148 -2.09 8.25 -17.78
CA ARG A 148 -2.53 9.15 -18.87
C ARG A 148 -3.49 10.24 -18.39
N PRO A 149 -3.62 11.35 -19.12
CA PRO A 149 -4.67 12.34 -18.84
C PRO A 149 -6.05 11.68 -18.76
N ARG A 150 -6.86 12.11 -17.80
CA ARG A 150 -8.16 11.55 -17.42
C ARG A 150 -8.10 10.13 -16.86
N GLY A 151 -6.91 9.53 -16.68
CA GLY A 151 -6.72 8.28 -15.96
C GLY A 151 -6.99 8.42 -14.46
N ARG A 152 -7.20 7.30 -13.78
CA ARG A 152 -7.69 7.27 -12.39
C ARG A 152 -6.68 6.64 -11.44
N VAL A 153 -6.63 7.15 -10.22
CA VAL A 153 -5.85 6.52 -9.15
C VAL A 153 -6.73 6.21 -7.94
N ALA A 154 -6.45 5.09 -7.28
CA ALA A 154 -7.12 4.69 -6.04
C ALA A 154 -6.10 4.11 -5.06
N LEU A 155 -5.87 4.81 -3.96
CA LEU A 155 -4.80 4.56 -3.01
C LEU A 155 -5.40 4.23 -1.64
N LEU A 156 -5.18 3.01 -1.16
CA LEU A 156 -5.71 2.46 0.08
C LEU A 156 -4.59 2.33 1.11
N ASP A 157 -4.79 2.86 2.30
CA ASP A 157 -3.86 2.59 3.42
C ASP A 157 -4.57 2.64 4.78
N LEU A 158 -3.84 2.32 5.84
CA LEU A 158 -4.30 2.48 7.21
C LEU A 158 -4.64 3.94 7.50
N SER A 159 -5.49 4.15 8.47
CA SER A 159 -5.91 5.48 8.92
C SER A 159 -6.04 5.52 10.44
N VAL A 160 -6.07 6.72 10.98
CA VAL A 160 -6.40 6.95 12.38
C VAL A 160 -7.89 7.28 12.47
N PRO A 161 -8.70 6.47 13.20
CA PRO A 161 -10.12 6.74 13.37
C PRO A 161 -10.37 8.12 13.98
N THR A 162 -11.33 8.85 13.43
CA THR A 162 -11.75 10.15 13.98
C THR A 162 -12.58 9.99 15.25
N ASN A 163 -13.38 8.93 15.35
CA ASN A 163 -14.14 8.62 16.56
C ASN A 163 -13.19 8.16 17.69
N PRO A 164 -13.20 8.81 18.87
CA PRO A 164 -12.30 8.50 19.97
C PRO A 164 -12.42 7.07 20.50
N LEU A 165 -13.63 6.51 20.56
CA LEU A 165 -13.87 5.15 21.05
C LEU A 165 -13.28 4.10 20.06
N VAL A 166 -13.54 4.29 18.77
CA VAL A 166 -12.97 3.42 17.72
C VAL A 166 -11.44 3.52 17.72
N ARG A 167 -10.90 4.73 17.87
CA ARG A 167 -9.46 4.98 17.97
C ARG A 167 -8.83 4.26 19.17
N ALA A 168 -9.45 4.36 20.34
CA ALA A 168 -8.96 3.66 21.54
C ALA A 168 -8.99 2.13 21.37
N GLY A 169 -10.08 1.58 20.84
CA GLY A 169 -10.21 0.15 20.55
C GLY A 169 -9.18 -0.31 19.50
N ASN A 170 -8.98 0.46 18.43
CA ASN A 170 -7.97 0.17 17.41
C ASN A 170 -6.55 0.22 17.96
N ALA A 171 -6.24 1.18 18.84
CA ALA A 171 -4.93 1.27 19.49
C ALA A 171 -4.63 0.03 20.35
N VAL A 172 -5.61 -0.44 21.12
CA VAL A 172 -5.49 -1.69 21.89
C VAL A 172 -5.32 -2.90 20.96
N TYR A 173 -6.10 -2.98 19.89
CA TYR A 173 -6.03 -4.07 18.91
C TYR A 173 -4.65 -4.12 18.23
N LEU A 174 -4.20 -3.01 17.66
CA LEU A 174 -2.90 -2.92 16.99
C LEU A 174 -1.71 -3.07 17.96
N GLY A 175 -1.84 -2.54 19.18
CA GLY A 175 -0.74 -2.56 20.13
C GLY A 175 -0.59 -3.87 20.94
N ARG A 176 -1.69 -4.62 21.14
CA ARG A 176 -1.66 -5.83 21.99
C ARG A 176 -2.03 -7.11 21.25
N ILE A 177 -3.01 -7.08 20.35
CA ILE A 177 -3.54 -8.30 19.71
C ILE A 177 -2.72 -8.65 18.47
N VAL A 178 -2.51 -7.69 17.57
CA VAL A 178 -1.76 -7.89 16.33
C VAL A 178 -0.35 -8.45 16.55
N PRO A 179 0.47 -7.95 17.50
CA PRO A 179 1.79 -8.52 17.73
C PRO A 179 1.76 -9.97 18.26
N ARG A 180 0.69 -10.35 19.01
CA ARG A 180 0.52 -11.74 19.48
C ARG A 180 0.16 -12.68 18.34
N ILE A 181 -0.75 -12.25 17.45
CA ILE A 181 -1.10 -13.01 16.23
C ILE A 181 0.15 -13.14 15.34
N GLY A 182 0.85 -12.03 15.09
CA GLY A 182 2.07 -12.05 14.28
C GLY A 182 3.15 -13.00 14.81
N ALA A 183 3.31 -13.05 16.13
CA ALA A 183 4.29 -13.92 16.79
C ALA A 183 4.03 -15.43 16.60
N LEU A 184 2.81 -15.83 16.24
CA LEU A 184 2.44 -17.23 15.98
C LEU A 184 2.82 -17.68 14.55
N PHE A 185 2.93 -16.73 13.61
CA PHE A 185 3.05 -17.05 12.19
C PHE A 185 4.36 -16.56 11.54
N SER A 186 5.05 -15.56 12.14
CA SER A 186 6.19 -14.90 11.48
C SER A 186 7.01 -14.05 12.47
N ASP A 187 7.89 -13.21 11.95
CA ASP A 187 8.78 -12.33 12.71
C ASP A 187 8.01 -11.27 13.53
N ARG A 188 8.23 -11.28 14.85
CA ARG A 188 7.65 -10.31 15.79
C ARG A 188 7.99 -8.84 15.43
N ALA A 189 9.15 -8.59 14.82
CA ALA A 189 9.61 -7.26 14.48
C ALA A 189 8.71 -6.59 13.42
N ALA A 190 8.30 -7.34 12.38
CA ALA A 190 7.42 -6.85 11.33
C ALA A 190 6.05 -6.39 11.85
N TYR A 191 5.51 -7.09 12.84
CA TYR A 191 4.18 -6.75 13.41
C TYR A 191 4.25 -5.66 14.48
N ARG A 192 5.43 -5.35 15.02
CA ARG A 192 5.66 -4.14 15.82
C ARG A 192 5.80 -2.89 14.94
N TYR A 193 6.29 -3.05 13.71
CA TYR A 193 6.35 -1.96 12.74
C TYR A 193 4.96 -1.45 12.33
N LEU A 194 3.98 -2.34 12.17
CA LEU A 194 2.66 -1.99 11.64
C LEU A 194 1.96 -0.82 12.37
N PRO A 195 1.78 -0.83 13.71
CA PRO A 195 1.15 0.29 14.40
C PRO A 195 1.99 1.58 14.35
N ARG A 196 3.32 1.45 14.36
CA ARG A 196 4.24 2.60 14.31
C ARG A 196 4.32 3.24 12.93
N SER A 197 4.18 2.45 11.87
CA SER A 197 4.26 2.94 10.48
C SER A 197 3.14 3.89 10.09
N VAL A 198 2.01 3.87 10.78
CA VAL A 198 0.90 4.80 10.52
C VAL A 198 1.32 6.25 10.77
N SER A 199 2.27 6.50 11.68
CA SER A 199 2.80 7.85 11.94
C SER A 199 3.62 8.45 10.78
N TYR A 200 4.02 7.65 9.78
CA TYR A 200 4.65 8.16 8.57
C TYR A 200 3.66 8.83 7.61
N LEU A 201 2.36 8.54 7.75
CA LEU A 201 1.37 9.15 6.87
C LEU A 201 1.05 10.57 7.33
N PRO A 202 1.17 11.56 6.43
CA PRO A 202 0.66 12.90 6.70
C PRO A 202 -0.86 12.91 6.91
N PRO A 203 -1.42 13.96 7.50
CA PRO A 203 -2.85 14.16 7.55
C PRO A 203 -3.49 14.04 6.16
N ALA A 204 -4.70 13.48 6.07
CA ALA A 204 -5.41 13.26 4.80
C ALA A 204 -5.52 14.54 3.95
N ALA A 205 -5.78 15.68 4.58
CA ALA A 205 -5.85 16.98 3.90
C ALA A 205 -4.54 17.35 3.21
N GLU A 206 -3.41 16.98 3.80
CA GLU A 206 -2.09 17.21 3.23
C GLU A 206 -1.80 16.28 2.05
N MET A 207 -2.11 14.99 2.17
CA MET A 207 -2.00 14.03 1.06
C MET A 207 -2.88 14.46 -0.13
N CYS A 208 -4.08 14.98 0.13
CA CYS A 208 -4.94 15.53 -0.91
C CYS A 208 -4.32 16.78 -1.59
N ARG A 209 -3.63 17.64 -0.83
CA ARG A 209 -2.90 18.78 -1.41
C ARG A 209 -1.73 18.32 -2.28
N MET A 210 -0.95 17.35 -1.79
CA MET A 210 0.16 16.75 -2.56
C MET A 210 -0.32 16.17 -3.89
N LEU A 211 -1.43 15.42 -3.91
CA LEU A 211 -2.03 14.89 -5.14
C LEU A 211 -2.42 16.01 -6.10
N ARG A 212 -3.08 17.07 -5.62
CA ARG A 212 -3.45 18.23 -6.47
C ARG A 212 -2.21 18.91 -7.04
N SER A 213 -1.17 19.11 -6.23
CA SER A 213 0.11 19.69 -6.66
C SER A 213 0.83 18.83 -7.70
N ALA A 214 0.68 17.50 -7.62
CA ALA A 214 1.24 16.57 -8.59
C ALA A 214 0.46 16.50 -9.92
N GLY A 215 -0.67 17.22 -10.06
CA GLY A 215 -1.43 17.29 -11.30
C GLY A 215 -2.65 16.37 -11.34
N PHE A 216 -3.28 16.15 -10.19
CA PHE A 216 -4.55 15.44 -10.10
C PHE A 216 -5.70 16.37 -9.72
N ASP A 217 -6.88 16.13 -10.30
CA ASP A 217 -8.16 16.75 -9.97
C ASP A 217 -9.11 15.73 -9.34
N ASP A 218 -10.32 16.13 -8.95
CA ASP A 218 -11.35 15.31 -8.32
C ASP A 218 -10.82 14.53 -7.11
N VAL A 219 -9.85 15.11 -6.40
CA VAL A 219 -9.19 14.44 -5.27
C VAL A 219 -10.18 14.28 -4.13
N ALA A 220 -10.54 13.03 -3.82
CA ALA A 220 -11.43 12.67 -2.74
C ALA A 220 -10.73 11.76 -1.72
N HIS A 221 -11.10 11.94 -0.45
CA HIS A 221 -10.67 11.10 0.67
C HIS A 221 -11.87 10.53 1.39
N ARG A 222 -11.83 9.23 1.67
CA ARG A 222 -12.88 8.54 2.44
C ARG A 222 -12.25 7.64 3.49
N GLN A 223 -12.75 7.70 4.70
CA GLN A 223 -12.48 6.68 5.71
C GLN A 223 -13.44 5.49 5.54
N LEU A 224 -12.92 4.27 5.72
CA LEU A 224 -13.70 3.03 5.66
C LEU A 224 -13.64 2.32 7.01
N SER A 225 -14.65 1.50 7.30
CA SER A 225 -14.74 0.69 8.53
C SER A 225 -14.50 1.51 9.80
N GLY A 226 -15.19 2.67 9.92
CA GLY A 226 -15.05 3.53 11.10
C GLY A 226 -13.71 4.27 11.20
N GLY A 227 -12.95 4.35 10.11
CA GLY A 227 -11.66 5.05 10.05
C GLY A 227 -10.44 4.14 10.24
N LEU A 228 -10.60 2.81 10.20
CA LEU A 228 -9.47 1.88 10.28
C LEU A 228 -8.55 1.99 9.05
N VAL A 229 -9.14 2.27 7.90
CA VAL A 229 -8.43 2.49 6.64
C VAL A 229 -8.99 3.72 5.93
N GLN A 230 -8.19 4.26 5.03
CA GLN A 230 -8.55 5.38 4.18
C GLN A 230 -8.36 5.02 2.71
N LEU A 231 -9.17 5.62 1.86
CA LEU A 231 -9.12 5.53 0.42
C LEU A 231 -9.04 6.94 -0.15
N LEU A 232 -7.95 7.21 -0.87
CA LEU A 232 -7.80 8.41 -1.70
C LEU A 232 -8.06 8.04 -3.15
N THR A 233 -8.83 8.87 -3.85
CA THR A 233 -9.06 8.73 -5.29
C THR A 233 -8.82 10.06 -5.98
N ALA A 234 -8.35 10.01 -7.22
CA ALA A 234 -8.12 11.22 -8.00
C ALA A 234 -8.14 10.91 -9.50
N THR A 235 -8.31 11.96 -10.31
CA THR A 235 -8.27 11.95 -11.78
C THR A 235 -7.03 12.69 -12.24
N ARG A 236 -6.25 12.15 -13.18
CA ARG A 236 -5.11 12.83 -13.79
C ARG A 236 -5.60 13.94 -14.73
N ARG A 237 -5.05 15.16 -14.60
CA ARG A 237 -5.30 16.28 -15.53
C ARG A 237 -5.01 15.94 -16.98
#